data_9f3e97bfd12ef56d3281b8bacd391ead
#
_entry.id   9f3e97bfd12ef56d3281b8bacd391ead
#
_cell.length_a   1.000
_cell.length_b   1.000
_cell.length_c   1.000
_cell.angle_alpha   90.00
_cell.angle_beta   90.00
_cell.angle_gamma   90.00
#
_symmetry.space_group_name_H-M   'P 1'
#
loop_
_entity.id
_entity.type
_entity.pdbx_description
1 polymer ?
#
loop_
_entity_poly.entity_id
_entity_poly.type
_entity_poly.pdbx_seq_one_letter_code
_entity_poly.pdbx_strand_id
1 'polypeptide(L)'
;NGRGVKMGKKKLQGADGINFQMQLTIKGLETVTFPKETLTNESGKDIAWIECLGGKVSAYVNLPHAVRPNNIQPFQLSDCIQIDLISDKVIEYMKAYLKKHMKGNYSNEILKQLNVSSMECNITIKCVGKCKPKDVINLFEKSVDKTFIAQEARDKKKTFRKDQDSIIYRKDHYYRLKVYNKSKEQNDKGNPLVESNLIRVEFVFLERMLDSMYADRMSLEDILTRKSLRKLIDQYQETFTDICEKNIKPMLNGCVQEVFECLTTSNSGKEISEALYKCKECIVDVEVLRKALKKWYAFKKQADRSKQVIAYYRDNNFGMPEDVIRTIKQMHNSL
;
A
#
# COMPACT_ATOMS: atom_id res chain seq x y z
N ASN A 1 -36.70 -30.98 -1.88
CA ASN A 1 -36.61 -29.51 -1.94
C ASN A 1 -35.59 -29.02 -0.93
N GLY A 2 -34.29 -29.17 -1.25
CA GLY A 2 -33.17 -28.64 -0.47
C GLY A 2 -32.88 -27.21 -0.95
N ARG A 3 -33.29 -26.20 -0.21
CA ARG A 3 -32.83 -24.83 -0.42
C ARG A 3 -31.39 -24.73 0.09
N GLY A 4 -30.42 -24.81 -0.81
CA GLY A 4 -29.04 -24.49 -0.52
C GLY A 4 -28.94 -23.03 -0.08
N VAL A 5 -28.62 -22.82 1.19
CA VAL A 5 -28.24 -21.51 1.73
C VAL A 5 -26.94 -21.11 1.04
N LYS A 6 -27.01 -20.18 0.10
CA LYS A 6 -25.84 -19.47 -0.41
C LYS A 6 -25.22 -18.73 0.77
N MET A 7 -24.22 -19.31 1.41
CA MET A 7 -23.34 -18.57 2.30
C MET A 7 -22.69 -17.46 1.49
N GLY A 8 -23.18 -16.24 1.64
CA GLY A 8 -22.54 -15.05 1.12
C GLY A 8 -21.12 -15.03 1.66
N LYS A 9 -20.13 -14.98 0.75
CA LYS A 9 -18.73 -14.73 1.13
C LYS A 9 -18.71 -13.43 1.94
N LYS A 10 -18.55 -13.55 3.28
CA LYS A 10 -18.26 -12.38 4.11
C LYS A 10 -17.01 -11.72 3.52
N LYS A 11 -17.16 -10.49 3.05
CA LYS A 11 -16.01 -9.65 2.67
C LYS A 11 -15.08 -9.61 3.87
N LEU A 12 -13.87 -10.11 3.70
CA LEU A 12 -12.78 -9.91 4.64
C LEU A 12 -12.44 -8.43 4.59
N GLN A 13 -12.97 -7.64 5.50
CA GLN A 13 -12.60 -6.23 5.67
C GLN A 13 -11.47 -6.16 6.68
N GLY A 14 -10.29 -5.78 6.21
CA GLY A 14 -9.13 -5.62 7.08
C GLY A 14 -7.90 -5.16 6.32
N ALA A 15 -6.95 -4.62 7.05
CA ALA A 15 -5.63 -4.27 6.56
C ALA A 15 -4.60 -5.28 7.06
N ASP A 16 -3.62 -5.64 6.21
CA ASP A 16 -2.57 -6.60 6.59
C ASP A 16 -1.62 -6.04 7.64
N GLY A 17 -1.51 -4.72 7.70
CA GLY A 17 -0.65 -4.05 8.66
C GLY A 17 -1.20 -2.69 9.06
N ILE A 18 -1.19 -2.44 10.36
CA ILE A 18 -1.47 -1.13 10.95
C ILE A 18 -0.33 -0.81 11.91
N ASN A 19 0.42 0.25 11.62
CA ASN A 19 1.54 0.68 12.43
C ASN A 19 1.38 2.16 12.79
N PHE A 20 1.84 2.52 13.97
CA PHE A 20 1.82 3.91 14.46
C PHE A 20 3.22 4.37 14.75
N GLN A 21 3.53 5.60 14.38
CA GLN A 21 4.71 6.31 14.81
C GLN A 21 4.27 7.54 15.63
N MET A 22 4.88 7.72 16.77
CA MET A 22 4.61 8.81 17.71
C MET A 22 5.87 9.58 17.99
N GLN A 23 5.75 10.88 18.20
CA GLN A 23 6.87 11.75 18.54
C GLN A 23 6.44 12.85 19.50
N LEU A 24 7.33 13.17 20.44
CA LEU A 24 7.22 14.29 21.37
C LEU A 24 8.61 14.90 21.56
N THR A 25 8.70 16.22 21.44
CA THR A 25 9.92 16.94 21.84
C THR A 25 9.70 17.55 23.21
N ILE A 26 10.54 17.22 24.18
CA ILE A 26 10.45 17.71 25.56
C ILE A 26 11.43 18.86 25.69
N LYS A 27 10.90 20.09 25.90
CA LYS A 27 11.71 21.29 26.13
C LYS A 27 12.50 21.15 27.42
N GLY A 28 13.77 21.55 27.40
CA GLY A 28 14.67 21.46 28.55
C GLY A 28 15.38 20.11 28.71
N LEU A 29 15.13 19.16 27.80
CA LEU A 29 15.81 17.87 27.82
C LEU A 29 16.59 17.60 26.48
N GLU A 30 17.01 18.66 25.81
CA GLU A 30 17.67 18.59 24.49
C GLU A 30 18.97 17.76 24.49
N THR A 31 19.59 17.61 25.66
CA THR A 31 20.82 16.79 25.82
C THR A 31 20.55 15.37 26.30
N VAL A 32 19.29 15.05 26.63
CA VAL A 32 18.93 13.75 27.21
C VAL A 32 18.77 12.72 26.11
N THR A 33 19.49 11.61 26.26
CA THR A 33 19.43 10.47 25.33
C THR A 33 19.31 9.17 26.12
N PHE A 34 18.29 8.38 25.79
CA PHE A 34 18.09 7.05 26.32
C PHE A 34 18.05 6.04 25.17
N PRO A 35 18.62 4.84 25.36
CA PRO A 35 18.70 3.85 24.32
C PRO A 35 17.32 3.35 23.89
N LYS A 36 17.22 2.90 22.66
CA LYS A 36 16.05 2.20 22.15
C LYS A 36 15.83 0.92 22.93
N GLU A 37 14.63 0.76 23.45
CA GLU A 37 14.15 -0.53 23.97
C GLU A 37 13.01 -1.05 23.12
N THR A 38 12.89 -2.37 23.02
CA THR A 38 11.92 -3.03 22.14
C THR A 38 11.11 -4.06 22.91
N LEU A 39 9.81 -3.99 22.79
CA LEU A 39 8.88 -5.03 23.25
C LEU A 39 8.67 -6.00 22.09
N THR A 40 8.95 -7.29 22.30
CA THR A 40 8.78 -8.34 21.30
C THR A 40 7.66 -9.29 21.67
N ASN A 41 7.12 -10.00 20.66
CA ASN A 41 6.24 -11.15 20.88
C ASN A 41 7.05 -12.42 21.15
N GLU A 42 6.36 -13.54 21.39
CA GLU A 42 6.98 -14.85 21.64
C GLU A 42 7.86 -15.34 20.47
N SER A 43 7.61 -14.85 19.26
CA SER A 43 8.41 -15.17 18.08
C SER A 43 9.57 -14.19 17.85
N GLY A 44 9.87 -13.31 18.81
CA GLY A 44 10.95 -12.32 18.74
C GLY A 44 10.69 -11.17 17.76
N LYS A 45 9.44 -10.95 17.31
CA LYS A 45 9.10 -9.82 16.43
C LYS A 45 8.69 -8.60 17.24
N ASP A 46 9.14 -7.43 16.79
CA ASP A 46 8.86 -6.16 17.45
C ASP A 46 7.36 -5.85 17.47
N ILE A 47 6.78 -5.74 18.66
CA ILE A 47 5.42 -5.22 18.89
C ILE A 47 5.46 -3.70 19.00
N ALA A 48 6.40 -3.19 19.78
CA ALA A 48 6.59 -1.76 20.02
C ALA A 48 8.05 -1.46 20.34
N TRP A 49 8.46 -0.25 20.07
CA TRP A 49 9.72 0.28 20.60
C TRP A 49 9.58 1.74 21.00
N ILE A 50 10.46 2.19 21.89
CA ILE A 50 10.55 3.57 22.36
C ILE A 50 12.02 3.95 22.54
N GLU A 51 12.36 5.19 22.23
CA GLU A 51 13.68 5.79 22.42
C GLU A 51 13.57 7.28 22.74
N CYS A 52 14.59 7.85 23.30
CA CYS A 52 14.74 9.29 23.46
C CYS A 52 16.12 9.74 22.95
N LEU A 53 16.14 10.60 21.94
CA LEU A 53 17.37 11.15 21.36
C LEU A 53 17.33 12.68 21.39
N GLY A 54 18.21 13.30 22.20
CA GLY A 54 18.27 14.76 22.31
C GLY A 54 16.94 15.36 22.76
N GLY A 55 16.31 14.80 23.79
CA GLY A 55 15.00 15.24 24.28
C GLY A 55 13.81 14.93 23.38
N LYS A 56 14.04 14.28 22.24
CA LYS A 56 12.97 13.83 21.34
C LYS A 56 12.62 12.38 21.65
N VAL A 57 11.46 12.18 22.24
CA VAL A 57 10.88 10.83 22.42
C VAL A 57 10.25 10.39 21.13
N SER A 58 10.63 9.22 20.66
CA SER A 58 10.04 8.55 19.49
C SER A 58 9.56 7.18 19.91
N ALA A 59 8.37 6.79 19.45
CA ALA A 59 7.82 5.47 19.70
C ALA A 59 7.12 4.92 18.45
N TYR A 60 7.06 3.60 18.39
CA TYR A 60 6.45 2.87 17.27
C TYR A 60 5.66 1.68 17.81
N VAL A 61 4.53 1.40 17.21
CA VAL A 61 3.69 0.25 17.52
C VAL A 61 3.33 -0.49 16.24
N ASN A 62 3.47 -1.81 16.27
CA ASN A 62 3.12 -2.72 15.18
C ASN A 62 1.98 -3.63 15.64
N LEU A 63 0.74 -3.30 15.32
CA LEU A 63 -0.43 -4.05 15.77
C LEU A 63 -0.46 -5.51 15.25
N PRO A 64 -0.14 -5.80 13.98
CA PRO A 64 -0.11 -7.18 13.52
C PRO A 64 0.79 -8.09 14.36
N HIS A 65 1.98 -7.63 14.73
CA HIS A 65 2.90 -8.42 15.55
C HIS A 65 2.41 -8.61 17.00
N ALA A 66 1.53 -7.73 17.48
CA ALA A 66 0.96 -7.86 18.82
C ALA A 66 -0.05 -9.01 18.91
N VAL A 67 -0.71 -9.37 17.80
CA VAL A 67 -1.74 -10.43 17.73
C VAL A 67 -1.29 -11.68 16.99
N ARG A 68 -0.22 -11.60 16.18
CA ARG A 68 0.22 -12.68 15.27
C ARG A 68 1.74 -12.78 15.18
N PRO A 69 2.26 -13.97 14.84
CA PRO A 69 3.70 -14.15 14.68
C PRO A 69 4.28 -13.41 13.46
N ASN A 70 3.43 -12.99 12.51
CA ASN A 70 3.85 -12.27 11.29
C ASN A 70 2.79 -11.26 10.84
N ASN A 71 3.15 -10.40 9.88
CA ASN A 71 2.29 -9.36 9.31
C ASN A 71 1.80 -9.69 7.89
N ILE A 72 1.69 -10.96 7.54
CA ILE A 72 1.23 -11.42 6.21
C ILE A 72 -0.28 -11.58 6.19
N GLN A 73 -0.84 -12.02 7.33
CA GLN A 73 -2.29 -12.16 7.47
C GLN A 73 -2.93 -10.81 7.82
N PRO A 74 -4.08 -10.48 7.21
CA PRO A 74 -4.76 -9.23 7.46
C PRO A 74 -5.12 -9.04 8.95
N PHE A 75 -4.86 -7.85 9.48
CA PHE A 75 -5.43 -7.41 10.74
C PHE A 75 -6.91 -7.12 10.51
N GLN A 76 -7.79 -7.93 11.09
CA GLN A 76 -9.23 -7.82 10.91
C GLN A 76 -9.87 -6.99 12.04
N LEU A 77 -11.02 -6.37 11.77
CA LEU A 77 -11.80 -5.71 12.82
C LEU A 77 -12.20 -6.65 13.96
N SER A 78 -12.27 -7.98 13.71
CA SER A 78 -12.43 -9.00 14.75
C SER A 78 -11.23 -9.08 15.69
N ASP A 79 -10.03 -8.79 15.23
CA ASP A 79 -8.82 -8.76 16.06
C ASP A 79 -8.85 -7.59 17.06
N CYS A 80 -9.70 -6.59 16.79
CA CYS A 80 -9.95 -5.47 17.72
C CYS A 80 -10.55 -5.90 19.07
N ILE A 81 -11.02 -7.13 19.22
CA ILE A 81 -11.42 -7.66 20.54
C ILE A 81 -10.22 -7.75 21.49
N GLN A 82 -9.02 -7.91 20.93
CA GLN A 82 -7.77 -7.98 21.72
C GLN A 82 -7.09 -6.61 21.87
N ILE A 83 -7.68 -5.56 21.28
CA ILE A 83 -7.03 -4.24 21.25
C ILE A 83 -6.84 -3.67 22.64
N ASP A 84 -7.80 -3.82 23.52
CA ASP A 84 -7.68 -3.32 24.88
C ASP A 84 -6.50 -3.98 25.61
N LEU A 85 -6.35 -5.31 25.49
CA LEU A 85 -5.21 -6.04 26.04
C LEU A 85 -3.88 -5.62 25.42
N ILE A 86 -3.87 -5.36 24.12
CA ILE A 86 -2.67 -4.87 23.40
C ILE A 86 -2.34 -3.45 23.85
N SER A 87 -3.35 -2.60 23.94
CA SER A 87 -3.21 -1.21 24.39
C SER A 87 -2.58 -1.18 25.78
N ASP A 88 -3.15 -1.89 26.73
CA ASP A 88 -2.63 -1.96 28.12
C ASP A 88 -1.19 -2.44 28.12
N LYS A 89 -0.87 -3.54 27.44
CA LYS A 89 0.49 -4.08 27.38
C LYS A 89 1.51 -3.10 26.80
N VAL A 90 1.16 -2.38 25.73
CA VAL A 90 2.04 -1.40 25.08
C VAL A 90 2.19 -0.16 25.97
N ILE A 91 1.10 0.33 26.53
CA ILE A 91 1.10 1.49 27.44
C ILE A 91 1.93 1.20 28.69
N GLU A 92 1.72 0.07 29.34
CA GLU A 92 2.49 -0.35 30.51
C GLU A 92 3.99 -0.46 30.19
N TYR A 93 4.34 -1.04 29.03
CA TYR A 93 5.72 -1.11 28.58
C TYR A 93 6.34 0.28 28.40
N MET A 94 5.64 1.21 27.75
CA MET A 94 6.13 2.57 27.55
C MET A 94 6.24 3.35 28.86
N LYS A 95 5.28 3.16 29.79
CA LYS A 95 5.35 3.72 31.14
C LYS A 95 6.58 3.20 31.91
N ALA A 96 6.83 1.90 31.85
CA ALA A 96 7.99 1.31 32.50
C ALA A 96 9.32 1.86 31.96
N TYR A 97 9.43 2.00 30.63
CA TYR A 97 10.60 2.64 30.00
C TYR A 97 10.82 4.07 30.50
N LEU A 98 9.78 4.91 30.43
CA LEU A 98 9.88 6.31 30.84
C LEU A 98 10.21 6.43 32.34
N LYS A 99 9.60 5.60 33.19
CA LYS A 99 9.89 5.54 34.64
C LYS A 99 11.32 5.10 34.92
N LYS A 100 11.88 4.18 34.15
CA LYS A 100 13.25 3.70 34.31
C LYS A 100 14.29 4.78 33.99
N HIS A 101 14.02 5.57 32.95
CA HIS A 101 15.00 6.51 32.42
C HIS A 101 14.76 7.97 32.84
N MET A 102 13.53 8.33 33.21
CA MET A 102 13.17 9.69 33.64
C MET A 102 12.83 9.72 35.12
N LYS A 103 13.58 10.51 35.89
CA LYS A 103 13.28 10.73 37.30
C LYS A 103 12.01 11.57 37.46
N GLY A 104 11.04 11.09 38.23
CA GLY A 104 9.83 11.84 38.60
C GLY A 104 8.53 11.28 37.99
N ASN A 105 7.39 11.92 38.34
CA ASN A 105 6.04 11.49 37.91
C ASN A 105 5.67 11.86 36.44
N TYR A 106 6.64 12.25 35.63
CA TYR A 106 6.40 12.77 34.29
C TYR A 106 5.97 11.67 33.25
N SER A 107 6.10 10.39 33.59
CA SER A 107 5.86 9.29 32.61
C SER A 107 4.43 9.28 32.05
N ASN A 108 3.43 9.54 32.90
CA ASN A 108 2.03 9.59 32.45
C ASN A 108 1.72 10.85 31.64
N GLU A 109 2.29 11.98 32.00
CA GLU A 109 2.11 13.25 31.28
C GLU A 109 2.77 13.22 29.92
N ILE A 110 3.97 12.61 29.84
CA ILE A 110 4.69 12.41 28.55
C ILE A 110 3.88 11.52 27.62
N LEU A 111 3.32 10.40 28.11
CA LEU A 111 2.50 9.53 27.28
C LEU A 111 1.25 10.19 26.75
N LYS A 112 0.57 11.02 27.56
CA LYS A 112 -0.58 11.80 27.12
C LYS A 112 -0.24 12.85 26.07
N GLN A 113 1.00 13.37 26.08
CA GLN A 113 1.50 14.34 25.11
C GLN A 113 2.17 13.68 23.90
N LEU A 114 2.45 12.39 23.96
CA LEU A 114 3.06 11.63 22.88
C LEU A 114 2.04 11.42 21.77
N ASN A 115 2.05 12.33 20.80
CA ASN A 115 1.07 12.35 19.73
C ASN A 115 1.48 11.46 18.58
N VAL A 116 0.49 10.84 17.93
CA VAL A 116 0.69 10.08 16.72
C VAL A 116 1.08 11.02 15.59
N SER A 117 2.26 10.80 15.02
CA SER A 117 2.81 11.59 13.90
C SER A 117 2.57 10.96 12.54
N SER A 118 2.39 9.65 12.49
CA SER A 118 2.00 8.94 11.27
C SER A 118 1.35 7.60 11.59
N MET A 119 0.44 7.19 10.69
CA MET A 119 -0.22 5.89 10.73
C MET A 119 -0.04 5.19 9.40
N GLU A 120 0.49 3.98 9.45
CA GLU A 120 0.61 3.11 8.28
C GLU A 120 -0.55 2.13 8.23
N CYS A 121 -1.13 1.99 7.06
CA CYS A 121 -2.13 0.98 6.75
C CYS A 121 -1.77 0.33 5.42
N ASN A 122 -1.75 -0.99 5.36
CA ASN A 122 -1.36 -1.69 4.14
C ASN A 122 -2.23 -2.90 3.85
N ILE A 123 -2.26 -3.29 2.58
CA ILE A 123 -2.88 -4.52 2.10
C ILE A 123 -1.90 -5.29 1.22
N THR A 124 -1.86 -6.60 1.41
CA THR A 124 -1.08 -7.52 0.59
C THR A 124 -2.01 -8.47 -0.11
N ILE A 125 -1.84 -8.61 -1.42
CA ILE A 125 -2.58 -9.61 -2.18
C ILE A 125 -1.64 -10.39 -3.10
N LYS A 126 -2.08 -11.58 -3.50
CA LYS A 126 -1.46 -12.33 -4.57
C LYS A 126 -1.92 -11.77 -5.92
N CYS A 127 -0.98 -11.50 -6.81
CA CYS A 127 -1.29 -11.10 -8.18
C CYS A 127 -2.14 -12.17 -8.87
N VAL A 128 -3.17 -11.74 -9.60
CA VAL A 128 -4.13 -12.61 -10.28
C VAL A 128 -3.53 -13.16 -11.57
N GLY A 129 -3.77 -14.43 -11.86
CA GLY A 129 -3.46 -15.05 -13.15
C GLY A 129 -1.98 -14.92 -13.55
N LYS A 130 -1.71 -14.28 -14.68
CA LYS A 130 -0.36 -14.05 -15.21
C LYS A 130 0.30 -12.75 -14.74
N CYS A 131 -0.41 -11.92 -13.99
CA CYS A 131 0.10 -10.67 -13.46
C CYS A 131 1.29 -10.91 -12.52
N LYS A 132 2.31 -10.08 -12.64
CA LYS A 132 3.48 -10.05 -11.74
C LYS A 132 3.46 -8.76 -10.92
N PRO A 133 4.08 -8.74 -9.72
CA PRO A 133 4.21 -7.52 -8.93
C PRO A 133 4.76 -6.33 -9.71
N LYS A 134 5.74 -6.56 -10.59
CA LYS A 134 6.31 -5.55 -11.47
C LYS A 134 5.27 -4.88 -12.38
N ASP A 135 4.30 -5.63 -12.90
CA ASP A 135 3.28 -5.08 -13.79
C ASP A 135 2.35 -4.11 -13.04
N VAL A 136 2.01 -4.46 -11.79
CA VAL A 136 1.23 -3.60 -10.89
C VAL A 136 2.02 -2.33 -10.54
N ILE A 137 3.29 -2.47 -10.18
CA ILE A 137 4.19 -1.35 -9.86
C ILE A 137 4.27 -0.38 -11.04
N ASN A 138 4.49 -0.89 -12.25
CA ASN A 138 4.55 -0.08 -13.47
C ASN A 138 3.22 0.65 -13.75
N LEU A 139 2.08 0.01 -13.48
CA LEU A 139 0.78 0.65 -13.63
C LEU A 139 0.61 1.81 -12.65
N PHE A 140 0.95 1.63 -11.37
CA PHE A 140 0.93 2.71 -10.40
C PHE A 140 1.90 3.83 -10.76
N GLU A 141 3.13 3.51 -11.17
CA GLU A 141 4.12 4.51 -11.60
C GLU A 141 3.59 5.40 -12.72
N LYS A 142 2.94 4.80 -13.73
CA LYS A 142 2.36 5.55 -14.86
C LYS A 142 1.12 6.36 -14.49
N SER A 143 0.38 5.91 -13.48
CA SER A 143 -0.89 6.53 -13.09
C SER A 143 -0.77 7.61 -12.03
N VAL A 144 0.35 7.67 -11.30
CA VAL A 144 0.54 8.65 -10.22
C VAL A 144 0.60 10.06 -10.80
N ASP A 145 -0.23 10.94 -10.27
CA ASP A 145 -0.29 12.34 -10.65
C ASP A 145 1.04 13.05 -10.34
N LYS A 146 1.35 14.10 -11.12
CA LYS A 146 2.50 14.98 -10.89
C LYS A 146 2.51 15.66 -9.52
N THR A 147 1.36 15.68 -8.82
CA THR A 147 1.25 16.12 -7.42
C THR A 147 1.98 15.20 -6.44
N PHE A 148 2.22 13.92 -6.80
CA PHE A 148 3.04 13.03 -6.01
C PHE A 148 4.52 13.35 -6.24
N ILE A 149 5.24 13.56 -5.16
CA ILE A 149 6.68 13.77 -5.20
C ILE A 149 7.33 12.40 -4.99
N ALA A 150 8.11 11.96 -5.97
CA ALA A 150 8.90 10.74 -5.81
C ALA A 150 9.84 10.88 -4.60
N GLN A 151 9.73 9.96 -3.66
CA GLN A 151 10.56 9.97 -2.44
C GLN A 151 12.06 9.90 -2.79
N GLU A 152 12.39 9.20 -3.88
CA GLU A 152 13.76 9.07 -4.41
C GLU A 152 14.41 10.39 -4.80
N ALA A 153 13.62 11.39 -5.22
CA ALA A 153 14.14 12.71 -5.57
C ALA A 153 14.74 13.44 -4.36
N ARG A 154 14.40 13.04 -3.14
CA ARG A 154 14.87 13.63 -1.88
C ARG A 154 15.98 12.82 -1.22
N ASP A 155 15.93 11.49 -1.33
CA ASP A 155 16.90 10.56 -0.77
C ASP A 155 17.93 10.16 -1.84
N LYS A 156 18.92 11.00 -2.09
CA LYS A 156 20.02 10.74 -3.04
C LYS A 156 20.80 9.43 -2.75
N LYS A 157 20.53 8.75 -1.64
CA LYS A 157 21.24 7.54 -1.17
C LYS A 157 20.48 6.22 -1.34
N LYS A 158 19.18 6.22 -1.69
CA LYS A 158 18.39 4.98 -1.85
C LYS A 158 17.73 4.92 -3.22
N THR A 159 18.44 4.33 -4.17
CA THR A 159 17.91 4.00 -5.50
C THR A 159 16.94 2.80 -5.42
N PHE A 160 15.69 3.02 -5.02
CA PHE A 160 14.63 1.98 -5.09
C PHE A 160 14.29 1.56 -6.52
N ARG A 161 14.64 2.36 -7.51
CA ARG A 161 14.44 2.10 -8.94
C ARG A 161 15.34 1.05 -9.55
N LYS A 162 16.40 0.61 -8.87
CA LYS A 162 17.40 -0.28 -9.49
C LYS A 162 16.83 -1.59 -10.00
N ASP A 163 15.73 -2.09 -9.39
CA ASP A 163 15.19 -3.40 -9.70
C ASP A 163 13.71 -3.41 -10.10
N GLN A 164 13.04 -2.26 -10.21
CA GLN A 164 11.60 -2.12 -10.48
C GLN A 164 10.69 -2.89 -9.48
N ASP A 165 11.16 -3.11 -8.26
CA ASP A 165 10.44 -3.89 -7.26
C ASP A 165 9.67 -3.04 -6.26
N SER A 166 9.80 -1.72 -6.33
CA SER A 166 9.05 -0.80 -5.48
C SER A 166 8.96 0.61 -6.04
N ILE A 167 7.90 1.30 -5.66
CA ILE A 167 7.74 2.75 -5.83
C ILE A 167 7.33 3.37 -4.51
N ILE A 168 7.79 4.57 -4.24
CA ILE A 168 7.41 5.37 -3.09
C ILE A 168 7.10 6.77 -3.56
N TYR A 169 5.87 7.22 -3.30
CA TYR A 169 5.42 8.57 -3.63
C TYR A 169 4.87 9.27 -2.39
N ARG A 170 5.01 10.58 -2.33
CA ARG A 170 4.51 11.40 -1.25
C ARG A 170 3.59 12.49 -1.80
N LYS A 171 2.38 12.58 -1.26
CA LYS A 171 1.47 13.70 -1.50
C LYS A 171 1.59 14.70 -0.37
N ASP A 172 2.44 15.71 -0.54
CA ASP A 172 2.75 16.75 0.44
C ASP A 172 2.90 16.22 1.88
N HIS A 173 2.10 16.76 2.81
CA HIS A 173 2.03 16.33 4.21
C HIS A 173 0.82 15.45 4.51
N TYR A 174 0.08 14.97 3.48
CA TYR A 174 -1.11 14.15 3.65
C TYR A 174 -0.77 12.68 3.80
N TYR A 175 -0.12 12.11 2.80
CA TYR A 175 0.25 10.70 2.86
C TYR A 175 1.45 10.36 1.97
N ARG A 176 2.01 9.20 2.24
CA ARG A 176 3.01 8.55 1.40
C ARG A 176 2.44 7.21 0.93
N LEU A 177 2.42 7.00 -0.39
CA LEU A 177 2.07 5.73 -1.02
C LEU A 177 3.34 4.93 -1.26
N LYS A 178 3.32 3.66 -0.86
CA LYS A 178 4.35 2.68 -1.21
C LYS A 178 3.67 1.50 -1.90
N VAL A 179 4.23 1.07 -3.04
CA VAL A 179 3.79 -0.14 -3.75
C VAL A 179 5.03 -0.98 -4.01
N TYR A 180 5.05 -2.22 -3.55
CA TYR A 180 6.25 -3.03 -3.65
C TYR A 180 5.99 -4.53 -3.68
N ASN A 181 6.97 -5.26 -4.25
CA ASN A 181 7.00 -6.72 -4.30
C ASN A 181 7.26 -7.28 -2.91
N LYS A 182 6.19 -7.72 -2.22
CA LYS A 182 6.27 -8.23 -0.85
C LYS A 182 7.02 -9.56 -0.77
N SER A 183 6.89 -10.41 -1.78
CA SER A 183 7.63 -11.69 -1.82
C SER A 183 9.14 -11.44 -1.88
N LYS A 184 9.59 -10.52 -2.73
CA LYS A 184 11.01 -10.17 -2.81
C LYS A 184 11.51 -9.54 -1.52
N GLU A 185 10.77 -8.57 -0.98
CA GLU A 185 11.13 -7.90 0.29
C GLU A 185 11.32 -8.89 1.44
N GLN A 186 10.52 -9.95 1.52
CA GLN A 186 10.66 -10.97 2.54
C GLN A 186 11.85 -11.90 2.27
N ASN A 187 12.08 -12.27 1.02
CA ASN A 187 13.24 -13.07 0.62
C ASN A 187 14.56 -12.32 0.94
N ASP A 188 14.63 -11.03 0.62
CA ASP A 188 15.81 -10.19 0.88
C ASP A 188 16.09 -10.05 2.40
N LYS A 189 15.06 -10.18 3.24
CA LYS A 189 15.18 -10.19 4.71
C LYS A 189 15.47 -11.59 5.30
N GLY A 190 15.64 -12.59 4.47
CA GLY A 190 15.86 -13.98 4.92
C GLY A 190 14.61 -14.65 5.51
N ASN A 191 13.42 -14.12 5.21
CA ASN A 191 12.13 -14.69 5.61
C ASN A 191 11.37 -15.18 4.36
N PRO A 192 11.77 -16.29 3.73
CA PRO A 192 11.14 -16.76 2.51
C PRO A 192 9.65 -17.04 2.76
N LEU A 193 8.79 -16.45 1.93
CA LEU A 193 7.37 -16.71 1.97
C LEU A 193 7.05 -17.96 1.18
N VAL A 194 6.10 -18.74 1.66
CA VAL A 194 5.54 -19.89 0.94
C VAL A 194 4.83 -19.41 -0.35
N GLU A 195 4.25 -18.21 -0.33
CA GLU A 195 3.57 -17.62 -1.49
C GLU A 195 4.49 -16.67 -2.26
N SER A 196 4.54 -16.89 -3.58
CA SER A 196 5.18 -15.98 -4.53
C SER A 196 4.17 -14.99 -5.12
N ASN A 197 4.68 -13.98 -5.81
CA ASN A 197 3.87 -12.95 -6.52
C ASN A 197 2.94 -12.14 -5.60
N LEU A 198 3.39 -11.85 -4.38
CA LEU A 198 2.68 -10.96 -3.47
C LEU A 198 3.06 -9.50 -3.77
N ILE A 199 2.04 -8.66 -3.92
CA ILE A 199 2.16 -7.22 -4.03
C ILE A 199 1.54 -6.55 -2.80
N ARG A 200 2.21 -5.53 -2.25
CA ARG A 200 1.71 -4.74 -1.14
C ARG A 200 1.51 -3.30 -1.56
N VAL A 201 0.36 -2.76 -1.20
CA VAL A 201 0.06 -1.32 -1.28
C VAL A 201 -0.08 -0.79 0.14
N GLU A 202 0.69 0.24 0.45
CA GLU A 202 0.82 0.81 1.79
C GLU A 202 0.61 2.33 1.72
N PHE A 203 -0.29 2.84 2.55
CA PHE A 203 -0.40 4.27 2.82
C PHE A 203 0.18 4.57 4.19
N VAL A 204 1.06 5.55 4.26
CA VAL A 204 1.49 6.17 5.50
C VAL A 204 0.82 7.53 5.58
N PHE A 205 -0.25 7.63 6.34
CA PHE A 205 -0.96 8.88 6.60
C PHE A 205 -0.10 9.76 7.52
N LEU A 206 0.05 11.02 7.15
CA LEU A 206 0.89 11.99 7.81
C LEU A 206 0.04 13.01 8.58
N GLU A 207 0.68 13.87 9.34
CA GLU A 207 0.06 14.79 10.29
C GLU A 207 -1.19 15.50 9.73
N ARG A 208 -1.12 16.14 8.55
CA ARG A 208 -2.28 16.84 7.96
C ARG A 208 -3.47 15.93 7.67
N MET A 209 -3.21 14.69 7.24
CA MET A 209 -4.30 13.73 7.02
C MET A 209 -4.88 13.31 8.37
N LEU A 210 -4.03 13.04 9.35
CA LEU A 210 -4.46 12.66 10.69
C LEU A 210 -5.29 13.77 11.35
N ASP A 211 -4.87 15.03 11.23
CA ASP A 211 -5.62 16.18 11.73
C ASP A 211 -7.00 16.30 11.03
N SER A 212 -7.09 15.98 9.74
CA SER A 212 -8.39 15.97 9.03
C SER A 212 -9.29 14.79 9.42
N MET A 213 -8.68 13.66 9.75
CA MET A 213 -9.40 12.46 10.18
C MET A 213 -9.89 12.59 11.63
N TYR A 214 -9.09 13.18 12.50
CA TYR A 214 -9.33 13.25 13.93
C TYR A 214 -9.29 14.72 14.33
N ALA A 215 -10.33 15.19 15.02
CA ALA A 215 -10.49 16.63 15.35
C ALA A 215 -9.36 17.21 16.20
N ASP A 216 -8.65 16.36 16.94
CA ASP A 216 -7.52 16.73 17.82
C ASP A 216 -6.34 15.78 17.61
N ARG A 217 -5.16 16.21 18.04
CA ARG A 217 -3.98 15.34 18.09
C ARG A 217 -4.24 14.18 19.02
N MET A 218 -4.11 12.97 18.49
CA MET A 218 -4.46 11.75 19.22
C MET A 218 -3.26 11.19 19.96
N SER A 219 -3.48 10.87 21.22
CA SER A 219 -2.55 10.07 22.03
C SER A 219 -2.60 8.59 21.61
N LEU A 220 -1.71 7.78 22.16
CA LEU A 220 -1.72 6.34 21.95
C LEU A 220 -3.02 5.70 22.43
N GLU A 221 -3.54 6.14 23.58
CA GLU A 221 -4.79 5.62 24.17
C GLU A 221 -6.00 5.92 23.26
N ASP A 222 -6.05 7.12 22.68
CA ASP A 222 -7.15 7.50 21.78
C ASP A 222 -7.16 6.71 20.49
N ILE A 223 -5.97 6.36 19.97
CA ILE A 223 -5.84 5.73 18.67
C ILE A 223 -6.03 4.21 18.72
N LEU A 224 -5.65 3.57 19.83
CA LEU A 224 -5.82 2.14 20.04
C LEU A 224 -7.26 1.78 20.42
N THR A 225 -8.22 2.36 19.71
CA THR A 225 -9.65 2.04 19.83
C THR A 225 -10.18 1.44 18.55
N ARG A 226 -11.18 0.56 18.68
CA ARG A 226 -11.87 -0.02 17.51
C ARG A 226 -12.43 1.04 16.56
N LYS A 227 -12.95 2.14 17.11
CA LYS A 227 -13.49 3.26 16.34
C LYS A 227 -12.41 3.94 15.49
N SER A 228 -11.27 4.24 16.11
CA SER A 228 -10.14 4.91 15.43
C SER A 228 -9.53 4.03 14.34
N LEU A 229 -9.35 2.73 14.63
CA LEU A 229 -8.83 1.78 13.64
C LEU A 229 -9.78 1.58 12.46
N ARG A 230 -11.10 1.53 12.71
CA ARG A 230 -12.07 1.48 11.63
C ARG A 230 -11.98 2.71 10.75
N LYS A 231 -11.88 3.90 11.35
CA LYS A 231 -11.73 5.16 10.61
C LYS A 231 -10.46 5.18 9.75
N LEU A 232 -9.37 4.59 10.23
CA LEU A 232 -8.14 4.43 9.45
C LEU A 232 -8.35 3.51 8.23
N ILE A 233 -9.04 2.40 8.40
CA ILE A 233 -9.34 1.46 7.30
C ILE A 233 -10.27 2.13 6.28
N ASP A 234 -11.31 2.82 6.74
CA ASP A 234 -12.22 3.57 5.88
C ASP A 234 -11.44 4.65 5.06
N GLN A 235 -10.51 5.36 5.70
CA GLN A 235 -9.65 6.35 5.02
C GLN A 235 -8.71 5.70 4.00
N TYR A 236 -8.19 4.52 4.29
CA TYR A 236 -7.40 3.76 3.32
C TYR A 236 -8.24 3.42 2.08
N GLN A 237 -9.47 2.92 2.28
CA GLN A 237 -10.40 2.59 1.20
C GLN A 237 -10.71 3.81 0.33
N GLU A 238 -11.04 4.94 0.96
CA GLU A 238 -11.34 6.19 0.27
C GLU A 238 -10.14 6.67 -0.56
N THR A 239 -8.95 6.71 0.05
CA THR A 239 -7.72 7.16 -0.63
C THR A 239 -7.36 6.25 -1.80
N PHE A 240 -7.51 4.93 -1.63
CA PHE A 240 -7.25 3.96 -2.70
C PHE A 240 -8.27 4.10 -3.83
N THR A 241 -9.55 4.27 -3.51
CA THR A 241 -10.64 4.52 -4.48
C THR A 241 -10.37 5.78 -5.28
N ASP A 242 -9.96 6.84 -4.61
CA ASP A 242 -9.58 8.12 -5.25
C ASP A 242 -8.46 7.94 -6.26
N ILE A 243 -7.43 7.19 -5.93
CA ILE A 243 -6.33 6.88 -6.86
C ILE A 243 -6.84 6.07 -8.05
N CYS A 244 -7.69 5.08 -7.81
CA CYS A 244 -8.27 4.29 -8.89
C CYS A 244 -9.10 5.14 -9.86
N GLU A 245 -9.98 6.00 -9.35
CA GLU A 245 -10.89 6.80 -10.16
C GLU A 245 -10.24 8.03 -10.79
N LYS A 246 -9.37 8.73 -10.04
CA LYS A 246 -8.78 10.01 -10.48
C LYS A 246 -7.46 9.84 -11.24
N ASN A 247 -6.73 8.74 -11.04
CA ASN A 247 -5.41 8.53 -11.63
C ASN A 247 -5.38 7.30 -12.55
N ILE A 248 -5.70 6.10 -12.04
CA ILE A 248 -5.56 4.86 -12.82
C ILE A 248 -6.53 4.82 -13.99
N LYS A 249 -7.80 5.09 -13.76
CA LYS A 249 -8.84 5.02 -14.81
C LYS A 249 -8.65 6.04 -15.94
N PRO A 250 -8.35 7.33 -15.69
CA PRO A 250 -8.01 8.27 -16.76
C PRO A 250 -6.76 7.86 -17.53
N MET A 251 -5.71 7.39 -16.85
CA MET A 251 -4.49 6.90 -17.49
C MET A 251 -4.79 5.71 -18.42
N LEU A 252 -5.56 4.73 -17.96
CA LEU A 252 -5.97 3.58 -18.79
C LEU A 252 -6.75 4.02 -20.03
N ASN A 253 -7.63 5.01 -19.91
CA ASN A 253 -8.37 5.58 -21.04
C ASN A 253 -7.44 6.29 -22.02
N GLY A 254 -6.45 7.04 -21.52
CA GLY A 254 -5.38 7.64 -22.33
C GLY A 254 -4.59 6.58 -23.10
N CYS A 255 -4.18 5.51 -22.43
CA CYS A 255 -3.49 4.38 -23.06
C CYS A 255 -4.32 3.73 -24.18
N VAL A 256 -5.64 3.55 -23.96
CA VAL A 256 -6.54 3.03 -25.02
C VAL A 256 -6.57 3.97 -26.23
N GLN A 257 -6.60 5.28 -25.99
CA GLN A 257 -6.62 6.28 -27.05
C GLN A 257 -5.30 6.30 -27.85
N GLU A 258 -4.16 6.28 -27.16
CA GLU A 258 -2.83 6.26 -27.81
C GLU A 258 -2.64 5.00 -28.67
N VAL A 259 -3.03 3.83 -28.16
CA VAL A 259 -2.97 2.58 -28.93
C VAL A 259 -3.91 2.65 -30.16
N PHE A 260 -5.10 3.21 -29.99
CA PHE A 260 -6.03 3.41 -31.10
C PHE A 260 -5.46 4.36 -32.17
N GLU A 261 -4.82 5.44 -31.79
CA GLU A 261 -4.17 6.40 -32.70
C GLU A 261 -3.02 5.74 -33.45
N CYS A 262 -2.17 4.98 -32.78
CA CYS A 262 -1.12 4.18 -33.43
C CYS A 262 -1.68 3.22 -34.48
N LEU A 263 -2.80 2.56 -34.16
CA LEU A 263 -3.48 1.65 -35.11
C LEU A 263 -4.09 2.38 -36.30
N THR A 264 -4.59 3.60 -36.13
CA THR A 264 -5.20 4.40 -37.20
C THR A 264 -4.19 4.91 -38.22
N THR A 265 -2.95 5.10 -37.80
CA THR A 265 -1.84 5.54 -38.67
C THR A 265 -1.26 4.39 -39.51
N SER A 266 -1.61 3.15 -39.20
CA SER A 266 -1.15 1.97 -39.96
C SER A 266 -2.13 1.61 -41.10
N ASN A 267 -1.60 1.38 -42.29
CA ASN A 267 -2.42 1.16 -43.49
C ASN A 267 -2.62 -0.32 -43.86
N SER A 268 -1.83 -1.23 -43.34
CA SER A 268 -1.90 -2.67 -43.70
C SER A 268 -1.76 -3.61 -42.52
N GLY A 269 -2.15 -4.88 -42.66
CA GLY A 269 -2.06 -5.89 -41.62
C GLY A 269 -0.64 -6.18 -41.10
N LYS A 270 0.41 -5.97 -41.93
CA LYS A 270 1.81 -6.07 -41.50
C LYS A 270 2.24 -4.89 -40.61
N GLU A 271 1.64 -3.72 -40.85
CA GLU A 271 1.93 -2.49 -40.10
C GLU A 271 1.27 -2.48 -38.72
N ILE A 272 0.26 -3.31 -38.47
CA ILE A 272 -0.37 -3.40 -37.12
C ILE A 272 0.67 -3.83 -36.10
N SER A 273 1.54 -4.79 -36.40
CA SER A 273 2.60 -5.23 -35.49
C SER A 273 3.60 -4.11 -35.19
N GLU A 274 3.97 -3.33 -36.20
CA GLU A 274 4.85 -2.15 -35.99
C GLU A 274 4.17 -1.04 -35.20
N ALA A 275 2.89 -0.77 -35.50
CA ALA A 275 2.12 0.22 -34.74
C ALA A 275 2.02 -0.15 -33.25
N LEU A 276 1.70 -1.41 -32.97
CA LEU A 276 1.63 -1.92 -31.61
C LEU A 276 2.99 -1.93 -30.91
N TYR A 277 4.08 -2.19 -31.64
CA TYR A 277 5.43 -2.08 -31.10
C TYR A 277 5.80 -0.64 -30.71
N LYS A 278 5.40 0.34 -31.51
CA LYS A 278 5.63 1.77 -31.22
C LYS A 278 4.93 2.23 -29.94
N CYS A 279 3.73 1.72 -29.67
CA CYS A 279 2.95 2.09 -28.48
C CYS A 279 2.96 1.01 -27.36
N LYS A 280 3.92 0.08 -27.38
CA LYS A 280 4.01 -1.02 -26.40
C LYS A 280 3.98 -0.56 -24.96
N GLU A 281 4.55 0.61 -24.67
CA GLU A 281 4.56 1.22 -23.34
C GLU A 281 3.15 1.58 -22.81
N CYS A 282 2.20 1.81 -23.73
CA CYS A 282 0.80 2.09 -23.40
C CYS A 282 -0.03 0.81 -23.22
N ILE A 283 0.49 -0.36 -23.61
CA ILE A 283 -0.17 -1.65 -23.44
C ILE A 283 0.12 -2.17 -22.01
N VAL A 284 -0.39 -1.47 -21.02
CA VAL A 284 -0.20 -1.80 -19.59
C VAL A 284 -1.03 -3.00 -19.12
N ASP A 285 -1.98 -3.47 -19.94
CA ASP A 285 -2.80 -4.68 -19.74
C ASP A 285 -3.43 -5.11 -21.06
N VAL A 286 -3.69 -6.41 -21.22
CA VAL A 286 -4.38 -6.97 -22.39
C VAL A 286 -5.74 -6.33 -22.66
N GLU A 287 -6.43 -5.86 -21.62
CA GLU A 287 -7.73 -5.18 -21.75
C GLU A 287 -7.60 -3.83 -22.45
N VAL A 288 -6.50 -3.11 -22.25
CA VAL A 288 -6.21 -1.85 -22.97
C VAL A 288 -6.10 -2.14 -24.47
N LEU A 289 -5.31 -3.15 -24.84
CA LEU A 289 -5.19 -3.57 -26.26
C LEU A 289 -6.53 -4.00 -26.84
N ARG A 290 -7.29 -4.83 -26.10
CA ARG A 290 -8.60 -5.30 -26.54
C ARG A 290 -9.57 -4.16 -26.82
N LYS A 291 -9.64 -3.18 -25.94
CA LYS A 291 -10.51 -2.01 -26.11
C LYS A 291 -10.08 -1.15 -27.30
N ALA A 292 -8.78 -0.91 -27.46
CA ALA A 292 -8.23 -0.14 -28.59
C ALA A 292 -8.52 -0.84 -29.95
N LEU A 293 -8.29 -2.15 -30.03
CA LEU A 293 -8.58 -2.93 -31.22
C LEU A 293 -10.06 -2.92 -31.58
N LYS A 294 -10.96 -3.13 -30.61
CA LYS A 294 -12.41 -3.05 -30.86
C LYS A 294 -12.82 -1.67 -31.40
N LYS A 295 -12.30 -0.60 -30.83
CA LYS A 295 -12.53 0.78 -31.30
C LYS A 295 -12.02 0.96 -32.72
N TRP A 296 -10.84 0.43 -33.05
CA TRP A 296 -10.22 0.53 -34.34
C TRP A 296 -11.01 -0.26 -35.41
N TYR A 297 -11.42 -1.53 -35.15
CA TYR A 297 -12.25 -2.30 -36.06
C TYR A 297 -13.60 -1.65 -36.36
N ALA A 298 -14.22 -1.08 -35.32
CA ALA A 298 -15.46 -0.31 -35.50
C ALA A 298 -15.24 0.94 -36.38
N PHE A 299 -14.15 1.67 -36.16
CA PHE A 299 -13.77 2.83 -36.96
C PHE A 299 -13.54 2.46 -38.44
N LYS A 300 -12.85 1.36 -38.71
CA LYS A 300 -12.59 0.85 -40.06
C LYS A 300 -13.81 0.15 -40.67
N LYS A 301 -14.93 0.02 -39.95
CA LYS A 301 -16.13 -0.75 -40.41
C LYS A 301 -15.79 -2.19 -40.79
N GLN A 302 -14.88 -2.82 -40.08
CA GLN A 302 -14.42 -4.20 -40.32
C GLN A 302 -14.90 -5.14 -39.22
N ALA A 303 -14.96 -6.45 -39.53
CA ALA A 303 -15.25 -7.45 -38.51
C ALA A 303 -14.20 -7.46 -37.41
N ASP A 304 -14.63 -7.55 -36.14
CA ASP A 304 -13.75 -7.54 -34.97
C ASP A 304 -12.88 -8.80 -34.91
N ARG A 305 -11.60 -8.65 -35.15
CA ARG A 305 -10.56 -9.69 -35.07
C ARG A 305 -9.65 -9.51 -33.87
N SER A 306 -10.07 -8.74 -32.87
CA SER A 306 -9.26 -8.44 -31.65
C SER A 306 -8.71 -9.70 -30.99
N LYS A 307 -9.48 -10.79 -30.93
CA LYS A 307 -9.05 -12.08 -30.36
C LYS A 307 -7.84 -12.67 -31.10
N GLN A 308 -7.88 -12.63 -32.43
CA GLN A 308 -6.80 -13.16 -33.26
C GLN A 308 -5.51 -12.37 -33.15
N VAL A 309 -5.63 -11.01 -33.13
CA VAL A 309 -4.49 -10.12 -32.96
C VAL A 309 -3.86 -10.31 -31.58
N ILE A 310 -4.67 -10.44 -30.53
CA ILE A 310 -4.18 -10.67 -29.17
C ILE A 310 -3.49 -12.05 -29.08
N ALA A 311 -4.05 -13.12 -29.69
CA ALA A 311 -3.43 -14.43 -29.74
C ALA A 311 -2.07 -14.37 -30.43
N TYR A 312 -2.00 -13.76 -31.62
CA TYR A 312 -0.74 -13.54 -32.33
C TYR A 312 0.30 -12.80 -31.48
N TYR A 313 -0.11 -11.76 -30.75
CA TYR A 313 0.77 -10.99 -29.88
C TYR A 313 1.33 -11.81 -28.72
N ARG A 314 0.51 -12.70 -28.15
CA ARG A 314 0.94 -13.66 -27.12
C ARG A 314 1.93 -14.69 -27.63
N ASP A 315 1.63 -15.27 -28.80
CA ASP A 315 2.43 -16.34 -29.39
C ASP A 315 3.82 -15.86 -29.81
N ASN A 316 3.95 -14.58 -30.17
CA ASN A 316 5.22 -13.95 -30.54
C ASN A 316 5.98 -13.32 -29.35
N ASN A 317 5.56 -13.60 -28.13
CA ASN A 317 6.24 -13.27 -26.89
C ASN A 317 6.59 -11.78 -26.71
N PHE A 318 5.67 -10.89 -27.11
CA PHE A 318 5.84 -9.43 -26.93
C PHE A 318 5.75 -8.95 -25.47
N GLY A 319 5.71 -9.89 -24.50
CA GLY A 319 5.79 -9.55 -23.06
C GLY A 319 4.60 -8.76 -22.55
N MET A 320 3.42 -8.94 -23.13
CA MET A 320 2.22 -8.19 -22.79
C MET A 320 1.75 -8.51 -21.36
N PRO A 321 1.60 -7.49 -20.49
CA PRO A 321 1.02 -7.69 -19.17
C PRO A 321 -0.43 -8.18 -19.26
N GLU A 322 -0.78 -9.13 -18.41
CA GLU A 322 -2.14 -9.66 -18.30
C GLU A 322 -2.60 -9.65 -16.85
N ASP A 323 -3.91 -9.50 -16.65
CA ASP A 323 -4.55 -9.57 -15.33
C ASP A 323 -4.15 -8.44 -14.34
N VAL A 324 -3.47 -7.40 -14.79
CA VAL A 324 -3.08 -6.25 -13.94
C VAL A 324 -4.32 -5.52 -13.44
N ILE A 325 -5.25 -5.19 -14.36
CA ILE A 325 -6.52 -4.54 -14.01
C ILE A 325 -7.35 -5.42 -13.07
N ARG A 326 -7.34 -6.75 -13.26
CA ARG A 326 -8.03 -7.68 -12.34
C ARG A 326 -7.39 -7.68 -10.96
N THR A 327 -6.07 -7.61 -10.90
CA THR A 327 -5.34 -7.52 -9.63
C THR A 327 -5.71 -6.24 -8.86
N ILE A 328 -5.77 -5.08 -9.54
CA ILE A 328 -6.20 -3.81 -8.92
C ILE A 328 -7.66 -3.89 -8.43
N LYS A 329 -8.56 -4.46 -9.24
CA LYS A 329 -9.95 -4.67 -8.81
C LYS A 329 -10.07 -5.60 -7.61
N GLN A 330 -9.23 -6.63 -7.52
CA GLN A 330 -9.18 -7.50 -6.35
C GLN A 330 -8.69 -6.73 -5.12
N MET A 331 -7.66 -5.88 -5.23
CA MET A 331 -7.22 -5.00 -4.15
C MET A 331 -8.38 -4.15 -3.64
N HIS A 332 -9.07 -3.47 -4.54
CA HIS A 332 -10.22 -2.62 -4.21
C HIS A 332 -11.34 -3.39 -3.52
N ASN A 333 -11.62 -4.63 -3.93
CA ASN A 333 -12.67 -5.46 -3.36
C ASN A 333 -12.27 -6.16 -2.05
N SER A 334 -10.97 -6.20 -1.73
CA SER A 334 -10.46 -6.80 -0.48
C SER A 334 -10.46 -5.81 0.68
N LEU A 335 -10.63 -4.54 0.38
CA LEU A 335 -10.85 -3.46 1.34
C LEU A 335 -12.32 -3.43 1.78
#